data_cdea4b088edf838a505a8c3d4decd9d5
#
_entry.id   cdea4b088edf838a505a8c3d4decd9d5
#
_cell.length_a   1.000
_cell.length_b   1.000
_cell.length_c   1.000
_cell.angle_alpha   90.00
_cell.angle_beta   90.00
_cell.angle_gamma   90.00
#
_symmetry.space_group_name_H-M   'P 1'
#
loop_
_entity.id
_entity.type
_entity.pdbx_description
1 polymer ?
#
loop_
_entity_poly.entity_id
_entity_poly.type
_entity_poly.pdbx_seq_one_letter_code
_entity_poly.pdbx_strand_id
1 'polypeptide(L)'
;MAESDSKLANRILLGLVIGAAAGAMTLVLGDPFPELLEGARSVSTQVFDPIGQIFLRMLFFVVMPLVFASLAAGVAQLGELTRLGPLSVRTFALFFANMSIACVLGLVMMNVVQPGGAVDTDTKARLIEEYGTASGKLIEKQSAQPDMSFQTVVDMFMPRNLLGAITGHDRAMLGEVLPLILFAILLGAAALQMQSSRRQQLQSGLELVTELMTGIVRFALRLAPIAVPAMIYSVVVKIGWDILVALGVFVIGCLVVMLLHLFGTMSLWLKLFSRYGPLEFWRTIRPVLVTAFSTSSSSATLPAALASARDDLGIKPTTAGFVLPLGTTMNMAGTALYEGCVVLFVAQVFGIPLGFGEQLTLLLLAVLGAVAAAGIPGGSLPIIAGLLITFGIPPEGIGIVLGADRLLDMTRTVVNVGADMATTAVVDALERKGSGE
;
A
#
# COMPACT_ATOMS: atom_id res chain seq x y z
N MET A 1 -8.47 22.21 -3.08
CA MET A 1 -8.21 20.85 -2.55
C MET A 1 -6.71 20.55 -2.53
N ALA A 2 -5.97 20.57 -3.62
CA ALA A 2 -4.52 20.27 -3.67
C ALA A 2 -3.65 21.11 -2.72
N GLU A 3 -3.90 22.41 -2.54
CA GLU A 3 -3.14 23.28 -1.63
C GLU A 3 -3.40 22.92 -0.14
N SER A 4 -4.59 22.49 0.20
CA SER A 4 -4.94 22.00 1.55
C SER A 4 -4.22 20.71 1.87
N ASP A 5 -4.12 19.79 0.91
CA ASP A 5 -3.48 18.48 1.06
C ASP A 5 -1.95 18.60 1.15
N SER A 6 -1.35 19.55 0.42
CA SER A 6 0.08 19.87 0.53
C SER A 6 0.44 20.46 1.91
N LYS A 7 -0.39 21.37 2.45
CA LYS A 7 -0.18 21.92 3.80
C LYS A 7 -0.30 20.85 4.88
N LEU A 8 -1.26 19.92 4.74
CA LEU A 8 -1.42 18.78 5.63
C LEU A 8 -0.20 17.86 5.60
N ALA A 9 0.29 17.56 4.41
CA ALA A 9 1.49 16.78 4.19
C ALA A 9 2.72 17.34 4.92
N ASN A 10 2.98 18.64 4.73
CA ASN A 10 4.11 19.30 5.34
C ASN A 10 4.01 19.29 6.88
N ARG A 11 2.79 19.41 7.44
CA ARG A 11 2.55 19.30 8.88
C ARG A 11 2.85 17.89 9.40
N ILE A 12 2.48 16.85 8.67
CA ILE A 12 2.77 15.46 9.05
C ILE A 12 4.28 15.20 9.02
N LEU A 13 4.98 15.60 7.95
CA LEU A 13 6.44 15.47 7.85
C LEU A 13 7.17 16.26 8.94
N LEU A 14 6.73 17.48 9.21
CA LEU A 14 7.27 18.27 10.31
C LEU A 14 7.01 17.59 11.67
N GLY A 15 5.82 17.05 11.86
CA GLY A 15 5.45 16.28 13.04
C GLY A 15 6.33 15.04 13.24
N LEU A 16 6.64 14.30 12.16
CA LEU A 16 7.59 13.18 12.20
C LEU A 16 8.96 13.65 12.73
N VAL A 17 9.52 14.71 12.13
CA VAL A 17 10.85 15.22 12.53
C VAL A 17 10.84 15.67 13.98
N ILE A 18 9.78 16.39 14.41
CA ILE A 18 9.63 16.86 15.80
C ILE A 18 9.50 15.67 16.76
N GLY A 19 8.66 14.68 16.44
CA GLY A 19 8.47 13.49 17.29
C GLY A 19 9.76 12.66 17.41
N ALA A 20 10.46 12.43 16.30
CA ALA A 20 11.72 11.72 16.29
C ALA A 20 12.81 12.47 17.05
N ALA A 21 12.97 13.78 16.80
CA ALA A 21 13.97 14.63 17.49
C ALA A 21 13.70 14.72 18.99
N ALA A 22 12.44 14.92 19.39
CA ALA A 22 12.05 14.95 20.80
C ALA A 22 12.30 13.61 21.49
N GLY A 23 11.95 12.49 20.85
CA GLY A 23 12.21 11.15 21.35
C GLY A 23 13.72 10.87 21.49
N ALA A 24 14.49 11.21 20.47
CA ALA A 24 15.95 11.11 20.48
C ALA A 24 16.59 11.95 21.60
N MET A 25 16.13 13.19 21.75
CA MET A 25 16.60 14.07 22.83
C MET A 25 16.24 13.50 24.21
N THR A 26 15.06 12.92 24.37
CA THR A 26 14.65 12.25 25.61
C THR A 26 15.54 11.05 25.92
N LEU A 27 15.96 10.26 24.94
CA LEU A 27 16.90 9.15 25.14
C LEU A 27 18.28 9.66 25.60
N VAL A 28 18.83 10.70 24.94
CA VAL A 28 20.13 11.29 25.31
C VAL A 28 20.10 11.87 26.72
N LEU A 29 19.04 12.58 27.09
CA LEU A 29 18.88 13.15 28.43
C LEU A 29 18.53 12.09 29.48
N GLY A 30 17.86 11.02 29.09
CA GLY A 30 17.49 9.92 29.96
C GLY A 30 18.64 9.01 30.36
N ASP A 31 19.73 8.98 29.58
CA ASP A 31 20.93 8.20 29.91
C ASP A 31 21.56 8.63 31.23
N PRO A 32 21.83 9.94 31.50
CA PRO A 32 22.26 10.41 32.80
C PRO A 32 21.12 10.53 33.85
N PHE A 33 19.87 10.56 33.43
CA PHE A 33 18.69 10.75 34.32
C PHE A 33 17.60 9.69 34.08
N PRO A 34 17.74 8.45 34.63
CA PRO A 34 16.79 7.36 34.41
C PRO A 34 15.33 7.68 34.75
N GLU A 35 15.10 8.48 35.81
CA GLU A 35 13.75 8.91 36.22
C GLU A 35 13.04 9.73 35.12
N LEU A 36 13.79 10.52 34.36
CA LEU A 36 13.24 11.28 33.22
C LEU A 36 12.75 10.31 32.12
N LEU A 37 13.51 9.26 31.87
CA LEU A 37 13.15 8.26 30.85
C LEU A 37 11.93 7.44 31.29
N GLU A 38 11.83 7.06 32.54
CA GLU A 38 10.65 6.37 33.09
C GLU A 38 9.41 7.27 33.06
N GLY A 39 9.55 8.55 33.41
CA GLY A 39 8.49 9.54 33.30
C GLY A 39 8.03 9.71 31.83
N ALA A 40 8.96 9.78 30.90
CA ALA A 40 8.67 9.90 29.47
C ALA A 40 7.95 8.64 28.91
N ARG A 41 8.35 7.44 29.35
CA ARG A 41 7.67 6.17 29.02
C ARG A 41 6.25 6.14 29.57
N SER A 42 6.06 6.59 30.80
CA SER A 42 4.73 6.70 31.42
C SER A 42 3.81 7.65 30.64
N VAL A 43 4.30 8.83 30.27
CA VAL A 43 3.57 9.79 29.43
C VAL A 43 3.26 9.21 28.05
N SER A 44 4.21 8.52 27.46
CA SER A 44 4.01 7.82 26.18
C SER A 44 2.84 6.84 26.27
N THR A 45 2.82 5.97 27.27
CA THR A 45 1.77 4.96 27.43
C THR A 45 0.41 5.56 27.77
N GLN A 46 0.36 6.61 28.61
CA GLN A 46 -0.90 7.18 29.11
C GLN A 46 -1.51 8.23 28.17
N VAL A 47 -0.70 8.91 27.36
CA VAL A 47 -1.15 10.04 26.55
C VAL A 47 -0.92 9.81 25.07
N PHE A 48 0.31 9.50 24.65
CA PHE A 48 0.66 9.46 23.23
C PHE A 48 0.14 8.21 22.53
N ASP A 49 0.22 7.04 23.17
CA ASP A 49 -0.33 5.82 22.59
C ASP A 49 -1.85 5.87 22.39
N PRO A 50 -2.68 6.34 23.34
CA PRO A 50 -4.11 6.53 23.11
C PRO A 50 -4.43 7.43 21.92
N ILE A 51 -3.66 8.53 21.73
CA ILE A 51 -3.83 9.42 20.57
C ILE A 51 -3.53 8.67 19.27
N GLY A 52 -2.43 7.92 19.23
CA GLY A 52 -2.07 7.07 18.09
C GLY A 52 -3.11 6.00 17.82
N GLN A 53 -3.58 5.32 18.87
CA GLN A 53 -4.61 4.27 18.76
C GLN A 53 -5.94 4.80 18.20
N ILE A 54 -6.40 5.99 18.60
CA ILE A 54 -7.62 6.60 18.03
C ILE A 54 -7.45 6.76 16.52
N PHE A 55 -6.31 7.29 16.08
CA PHE A 55 -6.00 7.45 14.65
C PHE A 55 -5.99 6.12 13.92
N LEU A 56 -5.27 5.11 14.43
CA LEU A 56 -5.19 3.78 13.82
C LEU A 56 -6.56 3.09 13.78
N ARG A 57 -7.34 3.13 14.86
CA ARG A 57 -8.69 2.55 14.89
C ARG A 57 -9.62 3.17 13.85
N MET A 58 -9.53 4.48 13.61
CA MET A 58 -10.29 5.12 12.54
C MET A 58 -9.90 4.61 11.16
N LEU A 59 -8.62 4.32 10.91
CA LEU A 59 -8.18 3.67 9.67
C LEU A 59 -8.70 2.23 9.58
N PHE A 60 -8.61 1.47 10.67
CA PHE A 60 -9.03 0.06 10.71
C PHE A 60 -10.53 -0.13 10.48
N PHE A 61 -11.39 0.81 10.91
CA PHE A 61 -12.84 0.73 10.68
C PHE A 61 -13.21 0.62 9.21
N VAL A 62 -12.43 1.18 8.33
CA VAL A 62 -12.73 1.23 6.89
C VAL A 62 -12.11 0.09 6.09
N VAL A 63 -11.19 -0.70 6.68
CA VAL A 63 -10.47 -1.78 5.97
C VAL A 63 -11.43 -2.70 5.22
N MET A 64 -12.33 -3.35 5.96
CA MET A 64 -13.22 -4.37 5.39
C MET A 64 -14.16 -3.81 4.31
N PRO A 65 -14.93 -2.72 4.58
CA PRO A 65 -15.84 -2.20 3.56
C PRO A 65 -15.12 -1.56 2.38
N LEU A 66 -13.94 -0.94 2.60
CA LEU A 66 -13.15 -0.35 1.52
C LEU A 66 -12.58 -1.42 0.58
N VAL A 67 -11.90 -2.42 1.12
CA VAL A 67 -11.30 -3.52 0.34
C VAL A 67 -12.39 -4.26 -0.45
N PHE A 68 -13.50 -4.59 0.21
CA PHE A 68 -14.61 -5.26 -0.45
C PHE A 68 -15.17 -4.45 -1.62
N ALA A 69 -15.55 -3.19 -1.36
CA ALA A 69 -16.22 -2.36 -2.36
C ALA A 69 -15.30 -2.01 -3.53
N SER A 70 -14.05 -1.61 -3.26
CA SER A 70 -13.11 -1.22 -4.30
C SER A 70 -12.72 -2.40 -5.19
N LEU A 71 -12.44 -3.56 -4.60
CA LEU A 71 -12.05 -4.75 -5.36
C LEU A 71 -13.22 -5.32 -6.17
N ALA A 72 -14.42 -5.42 -5.57
CA ALA A 72 -15.60 -5.88 -6.29
C ALA A 72 -15.99 -4.94 -7.45
N ALA A 73 -15.90 -3.61 -7.24
CA ALA A 73 -16.11 -2.62 -8.29
C ALA A 73 -15.07 -2.79 -9.42
N GLY A 74 -13.78 -2.90 -9.08
CA GLY A 74 -12.71 -3.09 -10.05
C GLY A 74 -12.91 -4.33 -10.92
N VAL A 75 -13.25 -5.48 -10.31
CA VAL A 75 -13.54 -6.71 -11.06
C VAL A 75 -14.81 -6.58 -11.90
N ALA A 76 -15.88 -5.96 -11.40
CA ALA A 76 -17.11 -5.73 -12.16
C ALA A 76 -16.90 -4.84 -13.40
N GLN A 77 -15.93 -3.91 -13.37
CA GLN A 77 -15.57 -3.09 -14.51
C GLN A 77 -14.97 -3.89 -15.67
N LEU A 78 -14.33 -5.03 -15.40
CA LEU A 78 -13.75 -5.90 -16.44
C LEU A 78 -14.76 -6.32 -17.51
N GLY A 79 -16.03 -6.42 -17.18
CA GLY A 79 -17.08 -6.80 -18.13
C GLY A 79 -17.37 -5.78 -19.22
N GLU A 80 -17.07 -4.51 -19.04
CA GLU A 80 -17.15 -3.50 -20.10
C GLU A 80 -15.93 -3.58 -21.01
N LEU A 81 -14.83 -4.02 -20.47
CA LEU A 81 -13.52 -4.06 -21.11
C LEU A 81 -13.34 -5.26 -22.03
N THR A 82 -14.04 -6.38 -21.78
CA THR A 82 -14.02 -7.54 -22.68
C THR A 82 -14.55 -7.22 -24.08
N ARG A 83 -15.33 -6.15 -24.22
CA ARG A 83 -15.79 -5.64 -25.53
C ARG A 83 -14.71 -5.00 -26.38
N LEU A 84 -13.58 -4.60 -25.77
CA LEU A 84 -12.44 -3.96 -26.44
C LEU A 84 -11.40 -4.96 -26.97
N GLY A 85 -11.64 -6.25 -26.80
CA GLY A 85 -10.83 -7.32 -27.41
C GLY A 85 -9.37 -7.35 -26.97
N PRO A 86 -8.42 -7.47 -27.92
CA PRO A 86 -7.00 -7.65 -27.62
C PRO A 86 -6.35 -6.52 -26.80
N LEU A 87 -6.83 -5.28 -26.97
CA LEU A 87 -6.34 -4.11 -26.24
C LEU A 87 -6.47 -4.31 -24.72
N SER A 88 -7.64 -4.77 -24.26
CA SER A 88 -7.89 -5.00 -22.83
C SER A 88 -6.99 -6.09 -22.27
N VAL A 89 -6.90 -7.23 -22.93
CA VAL A 89 -6.09 -8.39 -22.48
C VAL A 89 -4.62 -7.98 -22.34
N ARG A 90 -4.08 -7.26 -23.33
CA ARG A 90 -2.70 -6.76 -23.29
C ARG A 90 -2.48 -5.78 -22.15
N THR A 91 -3.40 -4.84 -21.96
CA THR A 91 -3.33 -3.84 -20.89
C THR A 91 -3.30 -4.50 -19.51
N PHE A 92 -4.23 -5.42 -19.25
CA PHE A 92 -4.27 -6.13 -17.96
C PHE A 92 -3.05 -7.00 -17.72
N ALA A 93 -2.61 -7.76 -18.73
CA ALA A 93 -1.42 -8.59 -18.61
C ALA A 93 -0.19 -7.74 -18.24
N LEU A 94 -0.04 -6.57 -18.87
CA LEU A 94 1.04 -5.63 -18.56
C LEU A 94 0.89 -5.01 -17.18
N PHE A 95 -0.32 -4.65 -16.73
CA PHE A 95 -0.56 -4.14 -15.38
C PHE A 95 -0.15 -5.15 -14.31
N PHE A 96 -0.64 -6.40 -14.41
CA PHE A 96 -0.29 -7.45 -13.47
C PHE A 96 1.20 -7.78 -13.48
N ALA A 97 1.83 -7.86 -14.65
CA ALA A 97 3.27 -8.08 -14.77
C ALA A 97 4.06 -6.93 -14.13
N ASN A 98 3.66 -5.69 -14.38
CA ASN A 98 4.28 -4.50 -13.82
C ASN A 98 4.23 -4.50 -12.28
N MET A 99 3.04 -4.68 -11.72
CA MET A 99 2.85 -4.72 -10.25
C MET A 99 3.61 -5.89 -9.61
N SER A 100 3.59 -7.07 -10.25
CA SER A 100 4.31 -8.24 -9.76
C SER A 100 5.82 -8.02 -9.75
N ILE A 101 6.40 -7.47 -10.82
CA ILE A 101 7.83 -7.15 -10.88
C ILE A 101 8.19 -6.11 -9.82
N ALA A 102 7.38 -5.06 -9.66
CA ALA A 102 7.58 -4.03 -8.65
C ALA A 102 7.60 -4.62 -7.23
N CYS A 103 6.62 -5.46 -6.91
CA CYS A 103 6.53 -6.13 -5.62
C CYS A 103 7.72 -7.07 -5.38
N VAL A 104 8.11 -7.89 -6.37
CA VAL A 104 9.29 -8.76 -6.28
C VAL A 104 10.55 -7.95 -5.99
N LEU A 105 10.76 -6.83 -6.66
CA LEU A 105 11.91 -5.95 -6.38
C LEU A 105 11.89 -5.44 -4.93
N GLY A 106 10.71 -5.07 -4.43
CA GLY A 106 10.54 -4.68 -3.02
C GLY A 106 10.89 -5.81 -2.06
N LEU A 107 10.34 -7.01 -2.28
CA LEU A 107 10.61 -8.19 -1.45
C LEU A 107 12.10 -8.57 -1.47
N VAL A 108 12.73 -8.55 -2.65
CA VAL A 108 14.18 -8.82 -2.79
C VAL A 108 14.99 -7.80 -1.98
N MET A 109 14.70 -6.51 -2.12
CA MET A 109 15.37 -5.46 -1.34
C MET A 109 15.23 -5.72 0.16
N MET A 110 14.03 -6.03 0.64
CA MET A 110 13.78 -6.29 2.05
C MET A 110 14.51 -7.52 2.58
N ASN A 111 14.64 -8.57 1.78
CA ASN A 111 15.39 -9.79 2.16
C ASN A 111 16.91 -9.57 2.14
N VAL A 112 17.41 -8.72 1.24
CA VAL A 112 18.85 -8.44 1.13
C VAL A 112 19.32 -7.45 2.18
N VAL A 113 18.56 -6.35 2.37
CA VAL A 113 18.94 -5.26 3.27
C VAL A 113 18.56 -5.55 4.72
N GLN A 114 17.46 -6.25 4.95
CA GLN A 114 16.91 -6.62 6.26
C GLN A 114 16.88 -5.46 7.26
N PRO A 115 16.25 -4.32 6.94
CA PRO A 115 16.33 -3.13 7.78
C PRO A 115 15.79 -3.36 9.20
N GLY A 116 14.73 -4.16 9.37
CA GLY A 116 14.20 -4.53 10.69
C GLY A 116 15.03 -5.57 11.43
N GLY A 117 15.98 -6.23 10.76
CA GLY A 117 16.90 -7.21 11.36
C GLY A 117 17.88 -6.57 12.35
N ALA A 118 18.20 -5.28 12.16
CA ALA A 118 19.10 -4.53 13.05
C ALA A 118 18.50 -4.24 14.43
N VAL A 119 17.20 -4.44 14.63
CA VAL A 119 16.55 -4.28 15.95
C VAL A 119 17.00 -5.41 16.88
N ASP A 120 17.46 -5.04 18.07
CA ASP A 120 17.97 -5.97 19.06
C ASP A 120 16.92 -6.98 19.53
N THR A 121 17.39 -8.18 19.93
CA THR A 121 16.52 -9.31 20.33
C THR A 121 15.68 -8.99 21.57
N ASP A 122 16.26 -8.28 22.54
CA ASP A 122 15.53 -7.88 23.76
C ASP A 122 14.45 -6.83 23.43
N THR A 123 14.71 -5.98 22.46
CA THR A 123 13.76 -5.00 21.95
C THR A 123 12.61 -5.67 21.19
N LYS A 124 12.91 -6.70 20.39
CA LYS A 124 11.88 -7.53 19.73
C LYS A 124 10.98 -8.22 20.74
N ALA A 125 11.57 -8.81 21.79
CA ALA A 125 10.81 -9.48 22.86
C ALA A 125 9.86 -8.48 23.58
N ARG A 126 10.35 -7.28 23.90
CA ARG A 126 9.52 -6.21 24.50
C ARG A 126 8.39 -5.75 23.58
N LEU A 127 8.63 -5.63 22.29
CA LEU A 127 7.60 -5.28 21.32
C LEU A 127 6.50 -6.34 21.25
N ILE A 128 6.90 -7.63 21.27
CA ILE A 128 5.95 -8.74 21.29
C ILE A 128 5.16 -8.75 22.60
N GLU A 129 5.78 -8.46 23.73
CA GLU A 129 5.10 -8.39 25.02
C GLU A 129 4.11 -7.21 25.08
N GLU A 130 4.48 -6.04 24.58
CA GLU A 130 3.67 -4.82 24.63
C GLU A 130 2.51 -4.86 23.64
N TYR A 131 2.76 -5.31 22.40
CA TYR A 131 1.77 -5.36 21.34
C TYR A 131 1.22 -6.77 21.08
N GLY A 132 1.85 -7.78 21.65
CA GLY A 132 1.57 -9.20 21.40
C GLY A 132 0.38 -9.77 22.15
N THR A 133 -0.29 -9.04 23.07
CA THR A 133 -1.49 -9.54 23.75
C THR A 133 -2.67 -9.77 22.80
N ALA A 134 -2.77 -8.99 21.71
CA ALA A 134 -3.66 -9.29 20.59
C ALA A 134 -3.07 -10.35 19.64
N SER A 135 -1.74 -10.41 19.52
CA SER A 135 -1.00 -11.26 18.57
C SER A 135 -0.53 -12.58 19.17
N GLY A 136 -0.43 -12.71 20.50
CA GLY A 136 0.00 -13.96 21.16
C GLY A 136 -0.88 -15.14 20.76
N LYS A 137 -2.19 -14.93 20.65
CA LYS A 137 -3.12 -15.94 20.14
C LYS A 137 -2.96 -16.21 18.64
N LEU A 138 -2.51 -15.21 17.84
CA LEU A 138 -2.24 -15.36 16.42
C LEU A 138 -0.91 -16.07 16.19
N ILE A 139 0.13 -15.74 16.95
CA ILE A 139 1.45 -16.40 16.91
C ILE A 139 1.33 -17.86 17.36
N GLU A 140 0.56 -18.15 18.42
CA GLU A 140 0.27 -19.51 18.88
C GLU A 140 -0.51 -20.31 17.82
N LYS A 141 -1.47 -19.68 17.15
CA LYS A 141 -2.22 -20.26 16.03
C LYS A 141 -1.33 -20.50 14.80
N GLN A 142 -0.35 -19.63 14.54
CA GLN A 142 0.58 -19.76 13.43
C GLN A 142 1.68 -20.82 13.71
N SER A 143 2.15 -20.92 14.97
CA SER A 143 3.07 -21.98 15.39
C SER A 143 2.42 -23.38 15.41
N ALA A 144 1.09 -23.43 15.46
CA ALA A 144 0.27 -24.63 15.39
C ALA A 144 -0.28 -24.90 13.98
N GLN A 145 0.08 -24.07 12.96
CA GLN A 145 -0.37 -24.33 11.60
C GLN A 145 0.30 -25.61 11.06
N PRO A 146 -0.49 -26.55 10.55
CA PRO A 146 0.03 -27.72 9.85
C PRO A 146 0.75 -27.24 8.57
N ASP A 147 1.68 -28.06 8.09
CA ASP A 147 2.34 -27.88 6.80
C ASP A 147 1.37 -27.35 5.74
N MET A 148 1.83 -26.43 4.88
CA MET A 148 1.04 -25.83 3.80
C MET A 148 0.43 -26.93 2.91
N SER A 149 -0.68 -27.50 3.34
CA SER A 149 -1.46 -28.45 2.57
C SER A 149 -2.44 -27.70 1.66
N PHE A 150 -2.85 -28.34 0.58
CA PHE A 150 -3.91 -27.79 -0.29
C PHE A 150 -5.18 -27.47 0.52
N GLN A 151 -5.51 -28.30 1.51
CA GLN A 151 -6.65 -28.09 2.40
C GLN A 151 -6.50 -26.79 3.20
N THR A 152 -5.31 -26.53 3.76
CA THR A 152 -5.02 -25.31 4.52
C THR A 152 -5.20 -24.06 3.64
N VAL A 153 -4.74 -24.10 2.38
CA VAL A 153 -4.92 -23.02 1.42
C VAL A 153 -6.41 -22.81 1.13
N VAL A 154 -7.17 -23.87 0.91
CA VAL A 154 -8.63 -23.77 0.68
C VAL A 154 -9.34 -23.15 1.88
N ASP A 155 -9.01 -23.59 3.11
CA ASP A 155 -9.65 -23.07 4.32
C ASP A 155 -9.29 -21.60 4.59
N MET A 156 -8.09 -21.16 4.22
CA MET A 156 -7.67 -19.74 4.30
C MET A 156 -8.47 -18.84 3.34
N PHE A 157 -8.74 -19.30 2.13
CA PHE A 157 -9.45 -18.51 1.12
C PHE A 157 -10.96 -18.66 1.17
N MET A 158 -11.45 -19.86 1.54
CA MET A 158 -12.87 -20.24 1.49
C MET A 158 -13.34 -20.83 2.81
N PRO A 159 -13.43 -20.03 3.89
CA PRO A 159 -13.94 -20.52 5.17
C PRO A 159 -15.41 -20.92 5.04
N ARG A 160 -15.83 -21.92 5.82
CA ARG A 160 -17.23 -22.37 5.85
C ARG A 160 -18.24 -21.30 6.28
N ASN A 161 -17.76 -20.29 7.03
CA ASN A 161 -18.55 -19.15 7.48
C ASN A 161 -17.83 -17.85 7.14
N LEU A 162 -18.17 -17.25 5.99
CA LEU A 162 -17.59 -16.00 5.52
C LEU A 162 -17.79 -14.85 6.51
N LEU A 163 -19.02 -14.68 7.04
CA LEU A 163 -19.32 -13.60 7.98
C LEU A 163 -18.57 -13.78 9.30
N GLY A 164 -18.46 -15.00 9.80
CA GLY A 164 -17.65 -15.30 10.99
C GLY A 164 -16.16 -15.00 10.79
N ALA A 165 -15.61 -15.28 9.60
CA ALA A 165 -14.23 -14.95 9.27
C ALA A 165 -14.02 -13.43 9.18
N ILE A 166 -14.95 -12.69 8.56
CA ILE A 166 -14.86 -11.24 8.39
C ILE A 166 -15.04 -10.49 9.72
N THR A 167 -15.95 -10.94 10.60
CA THR A 167 -16.23 -10.26 11.88
C THR A 167 -15.22 -10.60 12.97
N GLY A 168 -14.41 -11.64 12.79
CA GLY A 168 -13.50 -12.15 13.82
C GLY A 168 -14.23 -12.81 14.99
N HIS A 169 -13.48 -13.49 15.85
CA HIS A 169 -14.02 -14.18 17.03
C HIS A 169 -13.98 -13.32 18.30
N ASP A 170 -13.29 -12.19 18.26
CA ASP A 170 -13.13 -11.27 19.38
C ASP A 170 -13.29 -9.82 18.91
N ARG A 171 -13.89 -8.96 19.76
CA ARG A 171 -14.08 -7.52 19.45
C ARG A 171 -12.77 -6.75 19.26
N ALA A 172 -11.67 -7.28 19.76
CA ALA A 172 -10.34 -6.69 19.63
C ALA A 172 -9.61 -7.12 18.34
N MET A 173 -10.11 -8.13 17.63
CA MET A 173 -9.50 -8.65 16.41
C MET A 173 -10.21 -8.13 15.17
N LEU A 174 -9.44 -7.61 14.22
CA LEU A 174 -9.92 -7.45 12.86
C LEU A 174 -10.12 -8.84 12.25
N GLY A 175 -11.21 -9.03 11.48
CA GLY A 175 -11.48 -10.29 10.79
C GLY A 175 -10.45 -10.60 9.69
N GLU A 176 -10.54 -11.80 9.16
CA GLU A 176 -9.65 -12.27 8.09
C GLU A 176 -9.97 -11.54 6.78
N VAL A 177 -8.98 -10.85 6.22
CA VAL A 177 -9.16 -10.05 4.98
C VAL A 177 -9.15 -10.94 3.74
N LEU A 178 -8.45 -12.06 3.78
CA LEU A 178 -8.26 -12.96 2.64
C LEU A 178 -9.57 -13.56 2.10
N PRO A 179 -10.46 -14.11 2.93
CA PRO A 179 -11.80 -14.55 2.48
C PRO A 179 -12.63 -13.41 1.89
N LEU A 180 -12.49 -12.19 2.43
CA LEU A 180 -13.19 -11.02 1.92
C LEU A 180 -12.71 -10.64 0.52
N ILE A 181 -11.40 -10.68 0.27
CA ILE A 181 -10.80 -10.46 -1.05
C ILE A 181 -11.36 -11.46 -2.06
N LEU A 182 -11.33 -12.76 -1.74
CA LEU A 182 -11.88 -13.76 -2.64
C LEU A 182 -13.36 -13.54 -2.90
N PHE A 183 -14.14 -13.26 -1.86
CA PHE A 183 -15.57 -12.99 -2.01
C PHE A 183 -15.83 -11.76 -2.88
N ALA A 184 -15.06 -10.69 -2.72
CA ALA A 184 -15.16 -9.49 -3.56
C ALA A 184 -14.87 -9.80 -5.04
N ILE A 185 -13.83 -10.61 -5.31
CA ILE A 185 -13.50 -11.07 -6.67
C ILE A 185 -14.63 -11.91 -7.26
N LEU A 186 -15.17 -12.87 -6.50
CA LEU A 186 -16.27 -13.71 -6.95
C LEU A 186 -17.54 -12.91 -7.20
N LEU A 187 -17.86 -11.91 -6.35
CA LEU A 187 -18.99 -11.02 -6.54
C LEU A 187 -18.83 -10.19 -7.82
N GLY A 188 -17.66 -9.58 -8.02
CA GLY A 188 -17.34 -8.84 -9.24
C GLY A 188 -17.42 -9.72 -10.49
N ALA A 189 -16.89 -10.94 -10.43
CA ALA A 189 -16.98 -11.92 -11.52
C ALA A 189 -18.44 -12.35 -11.80
N ALA A 190 -19.25 -12.59 -10.77
CA ALA A 190 -20.68 -12.89 -10.95
C ALA A 190 -21.42 -11.71 -11.59
N ALA A 191 -21.06 -10.48 -11.25
CA ALA A 191 -21.64 -9.28 -11.85
C ALA A 191 -21.40 -9.20 -13.37
N LEU A 192 -20.34 -9.82 -13.90
CA LEU A 192 -20.08 -9.89 -15.34
C LEU A 192 -21.18 -10.63 -16.12
N GLN A 193 -21.90 -11.55 -15.46
CA GLN A 193 -23.01 -12.31 -16.06
C GLN A 193 -24.34 -11.54 -16.01
N MET A 194 -24.40 -10.41 -15.31
CA MET A 194 -25.63 -9.60 -15.20
C MET A 194 -25.86 -8.75 -16.45
N GLN A 195 -27.13 -8.36 -16.66
CA GLN A 195 -27.47 -7.35 -17.66
C GLN A 195 -26.70 -6.04 -17.39
N SER A 196 -26.26 -5.38 -18.46
CA SER A 196 -25.38 -4.19 -18.37
C SER A 196 -25.93 -3.10 -17.44
N SER A 197 -27.25 -2.83 -17.48
CA SER A 197 -27.87 -1.82 -16.61
C SER A 197 -27.79 -2.17 -15.12
N ARG A 198 -28.04 -3.42 -14.75
CA ARG A 198 -27.94 -3.88 -13.35
C ARG A 198 -26.50 -3.94 -12.87
N ARG A 199 -25.58 -4.38 -13.74
CA ARG A 199 -24.15 -4.37 -13.42
C ARG A 199 -23.66 -2.94 -13.15
N GLN A 200 -24.04 -1.97 -13.97
CA GLN A 200 -23.70 -0.58 -13.79
C GLN A 200 -24.27 0.02 -12.49
N GLN A 201 -25.50 -0.35 -12.11
CA GLN A 201 -26.09 0.03 -10.82
C GLN A 201 -25.29 -0.53 -9.65
N LEU A 202 -24.91 -1.82 -9.70
CA LEU A 202 -24.08 -2.46 -8.67
C LEU A 202 -22.73 -1.75 -8.57
N GLN A 203 -22.07 -1.50 -9.72
CA GLN A 203 -20.78 -0.81 -9.78
C GLN A 203 -20.87 0.59 -9.17
N SER A 204 -21.86 1.41 -9.55
CA SER A 204 -22.06 2.75 -8.99
C SER A 204 -22.32 2.69 -7.48
N GLY A 205 -23.03 1.68 -6.98
CA GLY A 205 -23.24 1.47 -5.55
C GLY A 205 -21.94 1.13 -4.81
N LEU A 206 -21.10 0.28 -5.38
CA LEU A 206 -19.79 -0.09 -4.81
C LEU A 206 -18.81 1.09 -4.85
N GLU A 207 -18.81 1.88 -5.93
CA GLU A 207 -18.02 3.11 -6.05
C GLU A 207 -18.44 4.14 -4.99
N LEU A 208 -19.74 4.31 -4.75
CA LEU A 208 -20.26 5.18 -3.69
C LEU A 208 -19.77 4.74 -2.31
N VAL A 209 -19.80 3.42 -2.01
CA VAL A 209 -19.24 2.89 -0.75
C VAL A 209 -17.75 3.20 -0.64
N THR A 210 -16.99 3.00 -1.72
CA THR A 210 -15.55 3.30 -1.77
C THR A 210 -15.28 4.79 -1.51
N GLU A 211 -16.09 5.68 -2.09
CA GLU A 211 -15.99 7.13 -1.87
C GLU A 211 -16.29 7.52 -0.42
N LEU A 212 -17.34 6.95 0.18
CA LEU A 212 -17.68 7.18 1.60
C LEU A 212 -16.57 6.70 2.54
N MET A 213 -16.03 5.50 2.32
CA MET A 213 -14.91 4.98 3.12
C MET A 213 -13.66 5.84 2.96
N THR A 214 -13.38 6.28 1.75
CA THR A 214 -12.32 7.25 1.44
C THR A 214 -12.51 8.57 2.21
N GLY A 215 -13.75 9.03 2.34
CA GLY A 215 -14.11 10.20 3.16
C GLY A 215 -13.71 10.03 4.63
N ILE A 216 -13.94 8.84 5.19
CA ILE A 216 -13.54 8.51 6.58
C ILE A 216 -12.00 8.49 6.71
N VAL A 217 -11.28 7.89 5.75
CA VAL A 217 -9.80 7.93 5.72
C VAL A 217 -9.29 9.37 5.71
N ARG A 218 -9.86 10.25 4.87
CA ARG A 218 -9.48 11.67 4.84
C ARG A 218 -9.76 12.36 6.17
N PHE A 219 -10.84 11.99 6.86
CA PHE A 219 -11.13 12.53 8.19
C PHE A 219 -10.08 12.05 9.20
N ALA A 220 -9.71 10.78 9.20
CA ALA A 220 -8.63 10.25 10.04
C ALA A 220 -7.30 10.97 9.75
N LEU A 221 -6.93 11.18 8.49
CA LEU A 221 -5.69 11.87 8.10
C LEU A 221 -5.61 13.31 8.64
N ARG A 222 -6.71 13.98 8.96
CA ARG A 222 -6.67 15.30 9.63
C ARG A 222 -6.12 15.24 11.06
N LEU A 223 -6.17 14.06 11.70
CA LEU A 223 -5.56 13.84 13.03
C LEU A 223 -4.06 13.50 12.91
N ALA A 224 -3.58 13.08 11.74
CA ALA A 224 -2.20 12.65 11.54
C ALA A 224 -1.13 13.67 11.98
N PRO A 225 -1.30 15.02 11.81
CA PRO A 225 -0.32 15.99 12.32
C PRO A 225 -0.10 15.95 13.84
N ILE A 226 -1.03 15.38 14.59
CA ILE A 226 -0.95 15.22 16.06
C ILE A 226 -0.60 13.77 16.39
N ALA A 227 -1.22 12.81 15.73
CA ALA A 227 -1.03 11.39 16.00
C ALA A 227 0.37 10.90 15.61
N VAL A 228 0.88 11.32 14.44
CA VAL A 228 2.20 10.87 13.94
C VAL A 228 3.34 11.29 14.87
N PRO A 229 3.50 12.56 15.28
CA PRO A 229 4.56 12.92 16.22
C PRO A 229 4.42 12.20 17.57
N ALA A 230 3.21 12.02 18.07
CA ALA A 230 2.95 11.29 19.31
C ALA A 230 3.40 9.81 19.21
N MET A 231 3.03 9.14 18.12
CA MET A 231 3.39 7.74 17.89
C MET A 231 4.90 7.57 17.70
N ILE A 232 5.54 8.40 16.89
CA ILE A 232 7.00 8.33 16.66
C ILE A 232 7.76 8.61 17.95
N TYR A 233 7.38 9.64 18.70
CA TYR A 233 7.97 9.91 20.01
C TYR A 233 7.87 8.68 20.93
N SER A 234 6.68 8.11 21.05
CA SER A 234 6.43 6.94 21.90
C SER A 234 7.29 5.74 21.47
N VAL A 235 7.32 5.44 20.17
CA VAL A 235 8.13 4.35 19.60
C VAL A 235 9.62 4.56 19.90
N VAL A 236 10.15 5.78 19.70
CA VAL A 236 11.56 6.08 19.93
C VAL A 236 11.92 5.95 21.41
N VAL A 237 11.12 6.51 22.32
CA VAL A 237 11.37 6.47 23.79
C VAL A 237 11.27 5.06 24.35
N LYS A 238 10.40 4.22 23.80
CA LYS A 238 10.19 2.84 24.27
C LYS A 238 11.19 1.85 23.67
N ILE A 239 11.48 1.99 22.37
CA ILE A 239 12.28 1.04 21.61
C ILE A 239 13.75 1.45 21.56
N GLY A 240 14.05 2.74 21.48
CA GLY A 240 15.41 3.26 21.41
C GLY A 240 15.86 3.67 20.02
N TRP A 241 17.19 3.83 19.86
CA TRP A 241 17.82 4.32 18.62
C TRP A 241 17.69 3.36 17.44
N ASP A 242 17.67 2.07 17.71
CA ASP A 242 17.71 1.02 16.68
C ASP A 242 16.53 1.13 15.72
N ILE A 243 15.36 1.52 16.23
CA ILE A 243 14.18 1.68 15.39
C ILE A 243 14.31 2.87 14.42
N LEU A 244 14.98 3.96 14.84
CA LEU A 244 15.21 5.11 13.96
C LEU A 244 16.17 4.74 12.83
N VAL A 245 17.22 3.99 13.15
CA VAL A 245 18.17 3.49 12.15
C VAL A 245 17.47 2.52 11.19
N ALA A 246 16.72 1.56 11.73
CA ALA A 246 15.96 0.60 10.93
C ALA A 246 14.96 1.30 10.00
N LEU A 247 14.22 2.30 10.51
CA LEU A 247 13.29 3.09 9.73
C LEU A 247 14.00 3.91 8.65
N GLY A 248 15.16 4.51 8.96
CA GLY A 248 15.98 5.25 8.00
C GLY A 248 16.44 4.35 6.84
N VAL A 249 16.96 3.16 7.15
CA VAL A 249 17.39 2.17 6.15
C VAL A 249 16.20 1.68 5.31
N PHE A 250 15.06 1.43 5.95
CA PHE A 250 13.82 1.06 5.28
C PHE A 250 13.37 2.13 4.27
N VAL A 251 13.32 3.40 4.69
CA VAL A 251 12.89 4.51 3.83
C VAL A 251 13.81 4.66 2.63
N ILE A 252 15.14 4.67 2.85
CA ILE A 252 16.13 4.78 1.77
C ILE A 252 16.00 3.58 0.83
N GLY A 253 15.89 2.37 1.35
CA GLY A 253 15.70 1.16 0.56
C GLY A 253 14.44 1.22 -0.31
N CYS A 254 13.31 1.63 0.25
CA CYS A 254 12.07 1.82 -0.50
C CYS A 254 12.22 2.88 -1.61
N LEU A 255 12.83 4.02 -1.32
CA LEU A 255 13.06 5.06 -2.33
C LEU A 255 13.93 4.54 -3.47
N VAL A 256 15.03 3.87 -3.15
CA VAL A 256 15.96 3.31 -4.16
C VAL A 256 15.26 2.30 -5.04
N VAL A 257 14.51 1.35 -4.46
CA VAL A 257 13.85 0.31 -5.26
C VAL A 257 12.66 0.85 -6.06
N MET A 258 11.94 1.85 -5.56
CA MET A 258 10.90 2.56 -6.30
C MET A 258 11.48 3.27 -7.53
N LEU A 259 12.58 3.99 -7.37
CA LEU A 259 13.26 4.66 -8.47
C LEU A 259 13.90 3.67 -9.45
N LEU A 260 14.44 2.55 -8.95
CA LEU A 260 14.95 1.46 -9.78
C LEU A 260 13.84 0.84 -10.63
N HIS A 261 12.67 0.61 -10.06
CA HIS A 261 11.52 0.12 -10.83
C HIS A 261 11.09 1.12 -11.91
N LEU A 262 10.91 2.39 -11.53
CA LEU A 262 10.46 3.44 -12.46
C LEU A 262 11.47 3.67 -13.59
N PHE A 263 12.71 3.97 -13.26
CA PHE A 263 13.73 4.34 -14.25
C PHE A 263 14.53 3.15 -14.82
N GLY A 264 14.52 2.00 -14.14
CA GLY A 264 15.15 0.77 -14.62
C GLY A 264 14.15 -0.10 -15.39
N THR A 265 13.20 -0.72 -14.68
CA THR A 265 12.26 -1.69 -15.28
C THR A 265 11.38 -1.06 -16.36
N MET A 266 10.78 0.10 -16.09
CA MET A 266 9.93 0.77 -17.07
C MET A 266 10.73 1.30 -18.27
N SER A 267 11.98 1.74 -18.06
CA SER A 267 12.86 2.09 -19.17
C SER A 267 13.22 0.89 -20.04
N LEU A 268 13.41 -0.27 -19.44
CA LEU A 268 13.63 -1.51 -20.18
C LEU A 268 12.39 -1.88 -21.02
N TRP A 269 11.18 -1.75 -20.47
CA TRP A 269 9.95 -1.99 -21.21
C TRP A 269 9.79 -1.01 -22.38
N LEU A 270 10.03 0.29 -22.14
CA LEU A 270 10.01 1.30 -23.20
C LEU A 270 10.98 0.96 -24.32
N LYS A 271 12.22 0.58 -23.98
CA LYS A 271 13.25 0.22 -24.97
C LYS A 271 12.90 -1.03 -25.77
N LEU A 272 12.29 -2.04 -25.16
CA LEU A 272 11.99 -3.32 -25.80
C LEU A 272 10.68 -3.32 -26.60
N PHE A 273 9.65 -2.60 -26.10
CA PHE A 273 8.29 -2.75 -26.58
C PHE A 273 7.67 -1.46 -27.12
N SER A 274 8.34 -0.30 -26.98
CA SER A 274 7.83 0.97 -27.48
C SER A 274 8.72 1.59 -28.56
N ARG A 275 8.27 2.71 -29.11
CA ARG A 275 9.03 3.53 -30.08
C ARG A 275 9.84 4.65 -29.43
N TYR A 276 9.67 4.85 -28.12
CA TYR A 276 10.28 5.95 -27.42
C TYR A 276 11.63 5.60 -26.83
N GLY A 277 12.61 6.51 -26.99
CA GLY A 277 13.85 6.45 -26.21
C GLY A 277 13.54 6.70 -24.71
N PRO A 278 14.03 5.86 -23.76
CA PRO A 278 13.69 6.02 -22.35
C PRO A 278 13.97 7.44 -21.80
N LEU A 279 15.13 8.02 -22.10
CA LEU A 279 15.52 9.32 -21.60
C LEU A 279 14.62 10.44 -22.14
N GLU A 280 14.28 10.38 -23.41
CA GLU A 280 13.35 11.31 -24.05
C GLU A 280 11.97 11.21 -23.43
N PHE A 281 11.47 9.98 -23.25
CA PHE A 281 10.18 9.72 -22.64
C PHE A 281 10.08 10.34 -21.25
N TRP A 282 11.06 10.06 -20.35
CA TRP A 282 11.04 10.61 -18.98
C TRP A 282 11.16 12.13 -18.93
N ARG A 283 11.91 12.73 -19.88
CA ARG A 283 11.98 14.20 -19.99
C ARG A 283 10.65 14.79 -20.41
N THR A 284 9.96 14.17 -21.37
CA THR A 284 8.66 14.62 -21.87
C THR A 284 7.59 14.57 -20.78
N ILE A 285 7.49 13.47 -20.03
CA ILE A 285 6.46 13.33 -19.00
C ILE A 285 6.84 13.93 -17.63
N ARG A 286 8.00 14.59 -17.52
CA ARG A 286 8.45 15.21 -16.27
C ARG A 286 7.39 16.08 -15.58
N PRO A 287 6.62 16.97 -16.28
CA PRO A 287 5.56 17.77 -15.65
C PRO A 287 4.48 16.89 -15.00
N VAL A 288 4.14 15.76 -15.62
CA VAL A 288 3.17 14.79 -15.08
C VAL A 288 3.71 14.16 -13.79
N LEU A 289 4.99 13.74 -13.76
CA LEU A 289 5.63 13.16 -12.57
C LEU A 289 5.71 14.17 -11.42
N VAL A 290 6.01 15.44 -11.70
CA VAL A 290 6.00 16.52 -10.70
C VAL A 290 4.59 16.74 -10.15
N THR A 291 3.57 16.71 -11.01
CA THR A 291 2.16 16.78 -10.57
C THR A 291 1.80 15.61 -9.67
N ALA A 292 2.19 14.38 -10.04
CA ALA A 292 1.96 13.18 -9.24
C ALA A 292 2.62 13.28 -7.85
N PHE A 293 3.87 13.72 -7.80
CA PHE A 293 4.60 13.94 -6.55
C PHE A 293 3.89 14.98 -5.67
N SER A 294 3.49 16.10 -6.24
CA SER A 294 2.89 17.22 -5.50
C SER A 294 1.49 16.88 -4.96
N THR A 295 0.71 16.12 -5.73
CA THR A 295 -0.68 15.78 -5.38
C THR A 295 -0.79 14.54 -4.50
N SER A 296 0.18 13.61 -4.59
CA SER A 296 0.09 12.24 -4.03
C SER A 296 -1.21 11.53 -4.42
N SER A 297 -1.71 11.81 -5.63
CA SER A 297 -2.97 11.24 -6.12
C SER A 297 -2.88 10.95 -7.61
N SER A 298 -2.93 9.67 -7.98
CA SER A 298 -2.98 9.23 -9.37
C SER A 298 -4.21 9.77 -10.07
N SER A 299 -5.36 9.76 -9.40
CA SER A 299 -6.62 10.29 -9.95
C SER A 299 -6.57 11.80 -10.22
N ALA A 300 -5.97 12.59 -9.33
CA ALA A 300 -5.80 14.03 -9.52
C ALA A 300 -4.79 14.35 -10.64
N THR A 301 -3.87 13.45 -10.95
CA THR A 301 -2.86 13.61 -11.99
C THR A 301 -3.37 13.19 -13.37
N LEU A 302 -4.45 12.41 -13.44
CA LEU A 302 -4.99 11.84 -14.69
C LEU A 302 -5.21 12.87 -15.82
N PRO A 303 -5.78 14.06 -15.58
CA PRO A 303 -5.95 15.05 -16.65
C PRO A 303 -4.62 15.48 -17.30
N ALA A 304 -3.57 15.68 -16.47
CA ALA A 304 -2.23 16.02 -16.96
C ALA A 304 -1.60 14.85 -17.73
N ALA A 305 -1.79 13.61 -17.26
CA ALA A 305 -1.32 12.40 -17.94
C ALA A 305 -1.98 12.23 -19.31
N LEU A 306 -3.30 12.41 -19.41
CA LEU A 306 -4.05 12.33 -20.67
C LEU A 306 -3.59 13.39 -21.68
N ALA A 307 -3.40 14.63 -21.24
CA ALA A 307 -2.92 15.72 -22.08
C ALA A 307 -1.51 15.41 -22.62
N SER A 308 -0.58 15.05 -21.74
CA SER A 308 0.79 14.73 -22.13
C SER A 308 0.89 13.49 -23.03
N ALA A 309 0.10 12.44 -22.76
CA ALA A 309 0.06 11.25 -23.61
C ALA A 309 -0.39 11.59 -25.04
N ARG A 310 -1.41 12.43 -25.20
CA ARG A 310 -1.95 12.80 -26.49
C ARG A 310 -1.09 13.86 -27.20
N ASP A 311 -0.78 14.95 -26.51
CA ASP A 311 -0.24 16.16 -27.13
C ASP A 311 1.30 16.13 -27.23
N ASP A 312 1.98 15.56 -26.23
CA ASP A 312 3.45 15.50 -26.19
C ASP A 312 4.00 14.18 -26.76
N LEU A 313 3.35 13.05 -26.45
CA LEU A 313 3.80 11.72 -26.90
C LEU A 313 3.12 11.26 -28.21
N GLY A 314 2.01 11.87 -28.64
CA GLY A 314 1.27 11.45 -29.84
C GLY A 314 0.70 10.03 -29.75
N ILE A 315 0.34 9.59 -28.56
CA ILE A 315 -0.36 8.33 -28.31
C ILE A 315 -1.80 8.45 -28.83
N LYS A 316 -2.33 7.39 -29.45
CA LYS A 316 -3.71 7.37 -29.95
C LYS A 316 -4.69 7.76 -28.82
N PRO A 317 -5.62 8.71 -29.05
CA PRO A 317 -6.61 9.12 -28.03
C PRO A 317 -7.41 7.96 -27.46
N THR A 318 -7.72 6.93 -28.27
CA THR A 318 -8.41 5.72 -27.86
C THR A 318 -7.59 4.90 -26.87
N THR A 319 -6.29 4.73 -27.10
CA THR A 319 -5.37 4.01 -26.20
C THR A 319 -5.18 4.80 -24.92
N ALA A 320 -4.85 6.09 -25.00
CA ALA A 320 -4.65 6.93 -23.81
C ALA A 320 -5.93 7.01 -22.96
N GLY A 321 -7.08 7.25 -23.61
CA GLY A 321 -8.38 7.35 -22.94
C GLY A 321 -8.87 6.05 -22.32
N PHE A 322 -8.33 4.90 -22.71
CA PHE A 322 -8.60 3.61 -22.12
C PHE A 322 -7.59 3.24 -21.01
N VAL A 323 -6.30 3.25 -21.33
CA VAL A 323 -5.24 2.71 -20.46
C VAL A 323 -5.02 3.59 -19.23
N LEU A 324 -4.97 4.92 -19.39
CA LEU A 324 -4.64 5.83 -18.28
C LEU A 324 -5.72 5.88 -17.18
N PRO A 325 -7.03 6.06 -17.49
CA PRO A 325 -8.05 6.02 -16.45
C PRO A 325 -8.08 4.69 -15.71
N LEU A 326 -7.90 3.59 -16.42
CA LEU A 326 -7.86 2.26 -15.84
C LEU A 326 -6.61 2.07 -14.96
N GLY A 327 -5.46 2.56 -15.42
CA GLY A 327 -4.19 2.50 -14.70
C GLY A 327 -4.25 3.20 -13.35
N THR A 328 -4.92 4.36 -13.25
CA THR A 328 -5.04 5.11 -11.98
C THR A 328 -5.71 4.32 -10.86
N THR A 329 -6.39 3.22 -11.18
CA THR A 329 -7.06 2.35 -10.22
C THR A 329 -6.49 0.93 -10.20
N MET A 330 -6.01 0.40 -11.31
CA MET A 330 -5.67 -1.02 -11.46
C MET A 330 -4.18 -1.30 -11.72
N ASN A 331 -3.34 -0.28 -11.88
CA ASN A 331 -1.90 -0.44 -12.12
C ASN A 331 -1.08 0.33 -11.08
N MET A 332 -1.28 0.00 -9.82
CA MET A 332 -0.61 0.68 -8.72
C MET A 332 0.70 -0.04 -8.32
N ALA A 333 1.69 -0.06 -9.23
CA ALA A 333 2.94 -0.77 -9.05
C ALA A 333 3.75 -0.29 -7.83
N GLY A 334 3.83 1.03 -7.61
CA GLY A 334 4.48 1.58 -6.42
C GLY A 334 3.76 1.20 -5.12
N THR A 335 2.43 1.03 -5.17
CA THR A 335 1.63 0.59 -4.03
C THR A 335 1.90 -0.88 -3.71
N ALA A 336 1.86 -1.78 -4.70
CA ALA A 336 2.16 -3.20 -4.51
C ALA A 336 3.58 -3.41 -3.95
N LEU A 337 4.57 -2.68 -4.49
CA LEU A 337 5.96 -2.69 -3.99
C LEU A 337 6.01 -2.27 -2.51
N TYR A 338 5.37 -1.15 -2.18
CA TYR A 338 5.38 -0.59 -0.84
C TYR A 338 4.68 -1.50 0.18
N GLU A 339 3.53 -2.06 -0.16
CA GLU A 339 2.80 -2.99 0.68
C GLU A 339 3.65 -4.20 1.04
N GLY A 340 4.34 -4.81 0.06
CA GLY A 340 5.28 -5.89 0.30
C GLY A 340 6.44 -5.48 1.21
N CYS A 341 7.03 -4.31 0.97
CA CYS A 341 8.11 -3.78 1.80
C CYS A 341 7.68 -3.54 3.26
N VAL A 342 6.53 -2.91 3.48
CA VAL A 342 6.05 -2.61 4.84
C VAL A 342 5.76 -3.87 5.62
N VAL A 343 5.07 -4.84 5.02
CA VAL A 343 4.74 -6.09 5.72
C VAL A 343 6.01 -6.84 6.14
N LEU A 344 6.99 -6.97 5.23
CA LEU A 344 8.28 -7.60 5.57
C LEU A 344 9.07 -6.80 6.59
N PHE A 345 9.09 -5.47 6.50
CA PHE A 345 9.76 -4.62 7.48
C PHE A 345 9.20 -4.80 8.88
N VAL A 346 7.88 -4.70 9.00
CA VAL A 346 7.21 -4.87 10.30
C VAL A 346 7.41 -6.29 10.82
N ALA A 347 7.32 -7.32 9.98
CA ALA A 347 7.64 -8.70 10.34
C ALA A 347 9.06 -8.83 10.91
N GLN A 348 10.06 -8.23 10.27
CA GLN A 348 11.45 -8.24 10.72
C GLN A 348 11.62 -7.52 12.06
N VAL A 349 10.96 -6.37 12.26
CA VAL A 349 10.98 -5.60 13.51
C VAL A 349 10.40 -6.40 14.67
N PHE A 350 9.32 -7.14 14.43
CA PHE A 350 8.70 -8.01 15.43
C PHE A 350 9.37 -9.41 15.52
N GLY A 351 10.38 -9.70 14.70
CA GLY A 351 11.05 -10.99 14.70
C GLY A 351 10.18 -12.15 14.20
N ILE A 352 9.14 -11.85 13.42
CA ILE A 352 8.24 -12.84 12.81
C ILE A 352 8.82 -13.24 11.44
N PRO A 353 9.34 -14.47 11.28
CA PRO A 353 9.90 -14.91 10.00
C PRO A 353 8.77 -15.15 9.00
N LEU A 354 8.90 -14.60 7.79
CA LEU A 354 8.06 -14.96 6.64
C LEU A 354 8.88 -15.79 5.67
N GLY A 355 8.55 -17.08 5.55
CA GLY A 355 9.19 -18.00 4.64
C GLY A 355 8.86 -17.71 3.17
N PHE A 356 9.47 -18.45 2.24
CA PHE A 356 9.27 -18.24 0.80
C PHE A 356 7.80 -18.38 0.37
N GLY A 357 7.08 -19.38 0.90
CA GLY A 357 5.66 -19.57 0.59
C GLY A 357 4.77 -18.42 1.06
N GLU A 358 5.05 -17.88 2.25
CA GLU A 358 4.35 -16.72 2.81
C GLU A 358 4.66 -15.45 2.03
N GLN A 359 5.91 -15.28 1.58
CA GLN A 359 6.27 -14.14 0.72
C GLN A 359 5.64 -14.24 -0.69
N LEU A 360 5.46 -15.45 -1.21
CA LEU A 360 4.71 -15.62 -2.47
C LEU A 360 3.22 -15.28 -2.29
N THR A 361 2.65 -15.67 -1.15
CA THR A 361 1.29 -15.26 -0.78
C THR A 361 1.19 -13.75 -0.60
N LEU A 362 2.19 -13.13 0.07
CA LEU A 362 2.28 -11.68 0.22
C LEU A 362 2.36 -10.96 -1.13
N LEU A 363 3.16 -11.48 -2.07
CA LEU A 363 3.23 -10.96 -3.44
C LEU A 363 1.84 -10.92 -4.09
N LEU A 364 1.12 -12.04 -4.05
CA LEU A 364 -0.23 -12.14 -4.63
C LEU A 364 -1.19 -11.15 -3.96
N LEU A 365 -1.18 -11.11 -2.64
CA LEU A 365 -2.08 -10.24 -1.87
C LEU A 365 -1.75 -8.76 -2.01
N ALA A 366 -0.47 -8.39 -2.09
CA ALA A 366 -0.05 -7.01 -2.34
C ALA A 366 -0.46 -6.54 -3.74
N VAL A 367 -0.36 -7.40 -4.76
CA VAL A 367 -0.84 -7.07 -6.12
C VAL A 367 -2.37 -6.89 -6.13
N LEU A 368 -3.11 -7.77 -5.48
CA LEU A 368 -4.58 -7.65 -5.37
C LEU A 368 -4.98 -6.46 -4.48
N GLY A 369 -4.27 -6.24 -3.39
CA GLY A 369 -4.44 -5.11 -2.49
C GLY A 369 -4.20 -3.78 -3.20
N ALA A 370 -3.16 -3.70 -4.01
CA ALA A 370 -2.86 -2.51 -4.80
C ALA A 370 -4.00 -2.15 -5.77
N VAL A 371 -4.67 -3.15 -6.38
CA VAL A 371 -5.88 -2.93 -7.19
C VAL A 371 -7.06 -2.41 -6.34
N ALA A 372 -7.13 -2.83 -5.07
CA ALA A 372 -8.17 -2.38 -4.14
C ALA A 372 -7.85 -1.02 -3.51
N ALA A 373 -6.60 -0.55 -3.60
CA ALA A 373 -6.19 0.73 -3.03
C ALA A 373 -6.84 1.91 -3.77
N ALA A 374 -7.34 2.88 -3.01
CA ALA A 374 -7.83 4.11 -3.62
C ALA A 374 -6.65 4.99 -4.06
N GLY A 375 -6.71 5.58 -5.26
CA GLY A 375 -5.68 6.49 -5.81
C GLY A 375 -5.61 7.86 -5.13
N ILE A 376 -5.65 7.89 -3.80
CA ILE A 376 -5.66 9.06 -2.92
C ILE A 376 -4.59 8.95 -1.84
N PRO A 377 -4.14 10.06 -1.24
CA PRO A 377 -3.18 10.03 -0.13
C PRO A 377 -3.63 9.09 1.00
N GLY A 378 -2.72 8.22 1.45
CA GLY A 378 -2.97 7.27 2.53
C GLY A 378 -3.90 6.10 2.21
N GLY A 379 -4.35 5.94 0.96
CA GLY A 379 -5.32 4.91 0.55
C GLY A 379 -4.87 3.47 0.75
N SER A 380 -3.58 3.19 0.85
CA SER A 380 -3.03 1.84 1.10
C SER A 380 -2.92 1.46 2.59
N LEU A 381 -2.98 2.42 3.51
CA LEU A 381 -2.81 2.13 4.94
C LEU A 381 -3.80 1.09 5.47
N PRO A 382 -5.11 1.15 5.13
CA PRO A 382 -6.06 0.11 5.52
C PRO A 382 -5.69 -1.28 4.96
N ILE A 383 -5.18 -1.35 3.73
CA ILE A 383 -4.81 -2.61 3.08
C ILE A 383 -3.59 -3.21 3.77
N ILE A 384 -2.57 -2.39 4.03
CA ILE A 384 -1.36 -2.82 4.78
C ILE A 384 -1.76 -3.38 6.14
N ALA A 385 -2.68 -2.72 6.86
CA ALA A 385 -3.19 -3.24 8.13
C ALA A 385 -3.84 -4.63 7.97
N GLY A 386 -4.64 -4.82 6.93
CA GLY A 386 -5.23 -6.11 6.59
C GLY A 386 -4.18 -7.18 6.26
N LEU A 387 -3.13 -6.82 5.51
CA LEU A 387 -2.02 -7.72 5.20
C LEU A 387 -1.25 -8.13 6.47
N LEU A 388 -0.92 -7.18 7.35
CA LEU A 388 -0.25 -7.48 8.61
C LEU A 388 -1.02 -8.52 9.43
N ILE A 389 -2.34 -8.33 9.56
CA ILE A 389 -3.21 -9.27 10.28
C ILE A 389 -3.20 -10.66 9.61
N THR A 390 -3.26 -10.72 8.28
CA THR A 390 -3.26 -11.97 7.51
C THR A 390 -2.01 -12.80 7.81
N PHE A 391 -0.87 -12.14 8.04
CA PHE A 391 0.40 -12.80 8.39
C PHE A 391 0.66 -12.89 9.89
N GLY A 392 -0.35 -12.64 10.74
CA GLY A 392 -0.20 -12.72 12.21
C GLY A 392 0.72 -11.65 12.81
N ILE A 393 0.97 -10.56 12.06
CA ILE A 393 1.81 -9.45 12.50
C ILE A 393 0.92 -8.41 13.19
N PRO A 394 1.34 -7.84 14.34
CA PRO A 394 0.60 -6.79 15.00
C PRO A 394 0.29 -5.61 14.07
N PRO A 395 -0.99 -5.28 13.81
CA PRO A 395 -1.33 -4.18 12.90
C PRO A 395 -0.90 -2.81 13.45
N GLU A 396 -0.69 -2.70 14.76
CA GLU A 396 -0.13 -1.52 15.43
C GLU A 396 1.29 -1.21 14.94
N GLY A 397 2.03 -2.21 14.44
CA GLY A 397 3.34 -2.06 13.82
C GLY A 397 3.35 -1.09 12.63
N ILE A 398 2.20 -0.83 11.99
CA ILE A 398 2.07 0.22 10.96
C ILE A 398 2.46 1.60 11.51
N GLY A 399 2.29 1.80 12.82
CA GLY A 399 2.68 3.04 13.51
C GLY A 399 4.15 3.40 13.35
N ILE A 400 5.02 2.39 13.20
CA ILE A 400 6.47 2.60 13.01
C ILE A 400 6.74 3.29 11.66
N VAL A 401 6.01 2.92 10.62
CA VAL A 401 6.23 3.43 9.24
C VAL A 401 5.42 4.67 8.93
N LEU A 402 4.35 4.96 9.68
CA LEU A 402 3.44 6.07 9.41
C LEU A 402 4.13 7.43 9.33
N GLY A 403 5.16 7.63 10.12
CA GLY A 403 5.92 8.87 10.09
C GLY A 403 6.59 9.13 8.73
N ALA A 404 7.13 8.10 8.12
CA ALA A 404 7.79 8.17 6.82
C ALA A 404 6.81 7.99 5.65
N ASP A 405 5.60 7.49 5.91
CA ASP A 405 4.62 7.13 4.88
C ASP A 405 4.35 8.27 3.91
N ARG A 406 4.33 9.53 4.38
CA ARG A 406 4.04 10.66 3.50
C ARG A 406 5.04 10.84 2.36
N LEU A 407 6.35 10.76 2.64
CA LEU A 407 7.39 10.84 1.61
C LEU A 407 7.30 9.66 0.65
N LEU A 408 7.08 8.46 1.21
CA LEU A 408 6.94 7.24 0.43
C LEU A 408 5.65 7.25 -0.41
N ASP A 409 4.55 7.82 0.10
CA ASP A 409 3.28 7.99 -0.62
C ASP A 409 3.43 8.93 -1.84
N MET A 410 4.15 10.06 -1.68
CA MET A 410 4.46 10.95 -2.79
C MET A 410 5.28 10.24 -3.87
N THR A 411 6.33 9.52 -3.49
CA THR A 411 7.20 8.77 -4.42
C THR A 411 6.46 7.60 -5.06
N ARG A 412 5.66 6.86 -4.28
CA ARG A 412 4.80 5.77 -4.75
C ARG A 412 3.83 6.24 -5.84
N THR A 413 3.23 7.42 -5.66
CA THR A 413 2.33 8.01 -6.65
C THR A 413 3.07 8.35 -7.96
N VAL A 414 4.32 8.83 -7.86
CA VAL A 414 5.16 9.04 -9.05
C VAL A 414 5.42 7.73 -9.79
N VAL A 415 5.68 6.65 -9.06
CA VAL A 415 5.88 5.31 -9.65
C VAL A 415 4.61 4.82 -10.31
N ASN A 416 3.45 4.93 -9.65
CA ASN A 416 2.17 4.51 -10.23
C ASN A 416 1.90 5.25 -11.55
N VAL A 417 1.90 6.58 -11.52
CA VAL A 417 1.61 7.40 -12.70
C VAL A 417 2.67 7.23 -13.81
N GLY A 418 3.94 7.15 -13.44
CA GLY A 418 5.01 6.90 -14.41
C GLY A 418 4.90 5.54 -15.09
N ALA A 419 4.52 4.51 -14.33
CA ALA A 419 4.25 3.18 -14.86
C ALA A 419 2.99 3.15 -15.75
N ASP A 420 1.95 3.92 -15.41
CA ASP A 420 0.76 4.08 -16.27
C ASP A 420 1.13 4.69 -17.61
N MET A 421 1.91 5.77 -17.61
CA MET A 421 2.37 6.44 -18.83
C MET A 421 3.25 5.51 -19.68
N ALA A 422 4.20 4.79 -19.07
CA ALA A 422 5.07 3.86 -19.77
C ALA A 422 4.28 2.68 -20.35
N THR A 423 3.37 2.10 -19.57
CA THR A 423 2.51 1.00 -20.05
C THR A 423 1.61 1.47 -21.19
N THR A 424 1.06 2.69 -21.11
CA THR A 424 0.24 3.27 -22.19
C THR A 424 1.06 3.39 -23.48
N ALA A 425 2.30 3.83 -23.40
CA ALA A 425 3.20 3.94 -24.55
C ALA A 425 3.53 2.57 -25.16
N VAL A 426 3.71 1.54 -24.33
CA VAL A 426 3.94 0.15 -24.77
C VAL A 426 2.69 -0.42 -25.45
N VAL A 427 1.52 -0.23 -24.84
CA VAL A 427 0.24 -0.70 -25.42
C VAL A 427 -0.03 -0.04 -26.78
N ASP A 428 0.17 1.28 -26.90
CA ASP A 428 0.00 2.01 -28.19
C ASP A 428 0.94 1.45 -29.27
N ALA A 429 2.18 1.15 -28.93
CA ALA A 429 3.14 0.58 -29.88
C ALA A 429 2.75 -0.83 -30.32
N LEU A 430 2.25 -1.68 -29.39
CA LEU A 430 1.77 -3.02 -29.70
C LEU A 430 0.50 -3.01 -30.56
N GLU A 431 -0.40 -2.06 -30.34
CA GLU A 431 -1.61 -1.88 -31.17
C GLU A 431 -1.26 -1.44 -32.59
N ARG A 432 -0.34 -0.48 -32.76
CA ARG A 432 0.14 -0.04 -34.09
C ARG A 432 0.79 -1.17 -34.88
N LYS A 433 1.64 -1.97 -34.24
CA LYS A 433 2.23 -3.15 -34.89
C LYS A 433 1.18 -4.18 -35.34
N GLY A 434 0.09 -4.34 -34.56
CA GLY A 434 -1.02 -5.22 -34.90
C GLY A 434 -1.91 -4.72 -36.03
N SER A 435 -1.97 -3.38 -36.26
CA SER A 435 -2.74 -2.75 -37.35
C SER A 435 -1.94 -2.51 -38.62
N GLY A 436 -0.64 -2.86 -38.62
CA GLY A 436 0.22 -2.67 -39.80
C GLY A 436 0.65 -1.22 -40.04
N GLU A 437 0.54 -0.36 -39.03
CA GLU A 437 0.97 1.06 -39.05
C GLU A 437 2.39 1.28 -38.54
#